data_1938b7af947f12fd2f1af925e9448bd1
#
_entry.id   1938b7af947f12fd2f1af925e9448bd1
#
_cell.length_a   1.000
_cell.length_b   1.000
_cell.length_c   1.000
_cell.angle_alpha   90.00
_cell.angle_beta   90.00
_cell.angle_gamma   90.00
#
_symmetry.space_group_name_H-M   'P 1'
#
loop_
_entity.id
_entity.type
_entity.pdbx_description
1 polymer ?
#
loop_
_entity_poly.entity_id
_entity_poly.type
_entity_poly.pdbx_seq_one_letter_code
_entity_poly.pdbx_strand_id
1 'polypeptide(L)'
;MATATTEENTVTLIDGTKIKVRPLKISLLRPFMKKFEDIAKVADDNEKSMDLLIDCVQIAMRQYKPELAEDKEALEENLDLPTVYKIVEEASGIKLSEASLLGNLANN
;
A
#
# COMPACT_ATOMS: atom_id res chain seq x y z
N MET A 1 18.95 14.33 11.05
CA MET A 1 18.01 13.84 11.44
C MET A 1 16.96 13.60 10.51
N ALA A 2 16.32 14.43 10.03
CA ALA A 2 15.18 14.23 9.16
C ALA A 2 15.55 13.60 7.85
N THR A 3 16.80 13.70 7.47
CA THR A 3 17.18 13.18 6.17
C THR A 3 17.06 11.69 6.06
N ALA A 4 17.42 10.98 7.10
CA ALA A 4 17.32 9.52 7.04
C ALA A 4 15.87 9.09 6.83
N THR A 5 14.97 9.82 7.43
CA THR A 5 13.57 9.50 7.31
C THR A 5 13.09 9.65 5.88
N THR A 6 13.62 10.64 5.19
CA THR A 6 13.20 10.90 3.81
C THR A 6 13.51 9.71 2.92
N GLU A 7 14.66 9.12 3.09
CA GLU A 7 15.01 7.98 2.25
C GLU A 7 14.18 6.76 2.56
N GLU A 8 13.81 6.60 3.82
CA GLU A 8 13.01 5.46 4.21
C GLU A 8 11.61 5.52 3.63
N ASN A 9 11.21 6.70 3.22
CA ASN A 9 9.86 6.89 2.69
C ASN A 9 9.82 6.84 1.17
N THR A 10 10.73 6.10 0.58
CA THR A 10 10.75 5.96 -0.87
C THR A 10 10.67 4.49 -1.23
N VAL A 11 9.83 4.17 -2.19
CA VAL A 11 9.76 2.82 -2.74
C VAL A 11 10.16 2.89 -4.20
N THR A 12 10.69 1.78 -4.70
CA THR A 12 11.09 1.70 -6.10
C THR A 12 10.26 0.61 -6.77
N LEU A 13 9.58 0.98 -7.84
CA LEU A 13 8.77 0.05 -8.59
C LEU A 13 9.67 -0.85 -9.44
N ILE A 14 9.09 -1.89 -10.01
CA ILE A 14 9.85 -2.86 -10.79
C ILE A 14 10.57 -2.19 -11.95
N ASP A 15 9.94 -1.20 -12.59
CA ASP A 15 10.56 -0.52 -13.74
C ASP A 15 11.56 0.55 -13.33
N GLY A 16 11.84 0.68 -12.03
CA GLY A 16 12.81 1.65 -11.55
C GLY A 16 12.22 2.98 -11.11
N THR A 17 10.93 3.18 -11.31
CA THR A 17 10.30 4.42 -10.89
C THR A 17 10.34 4.54 -9.38
N LYS A 18 10.74 5.70 -8.89
CA LYS A 18 10.81 5.94 -7.45
C LYS A 18 9.63 6.78 -7.01
N ILE A 19 8.99 6.32 -5.95
CA ILE A 19 7.79 6.96 -5.42
C ILE A 19 8.07 7.37 -3.98
N LYS A 20 7.83 8.63 -3.67
CA LYS A 20 7.90 9.08 -2.29
C LYS A 20 6.57 8.79 -1.63
N VAL A 21 6.61 8.01 -0.57
CA VAL A 21 5.40 7.60 0.11
C VAL A 21 5.32 8.28 1.46
N ARG A 22 4.10 8.54 1.91
CA ARG A 22 3.87 9.17 3.20
C ARG A 22 2.40 9.02 3.54
N PRO A 23 2.01 9.33 4.79
CA PRO A 23 0.61 9.17 5.18
C PRO A 23 -0.32 9.96 4.25
N LEU A 24 -1.46 9.38 3.97
CA LEU A 24 -2.42 9.99 3.07
C LEU A 24 -3.18 11.12 3.77
N LYS A 25 -3.52 12.13 2.98
CA LYS A 25 -4.42 13.15 3.49
C LYS A 25 -5.77 12.49 3.77
N ILE A 26 -6.54 13.09 4.65
CA ILE A 26 -7.77 12.47 5.14
C ILE A 26 -8.75 12.14 4.01
N SER A 27 -8.85 12.99 3.02
CA SER A 27 -9.81 12.75 1.94
C SER A 27 -9.50 11.49 1.16
N LEU A 28 -8.24 11.07 1.14
CA LEU A 28 -7.85 9.81 0.50
C LEU A 28 -7.74 8.68 1.50
N LEU A 29 -7.43 9.01 2.74
CA LEU A 29 -7.31 7.99 3.78
C LEU A 29 -8.65 7.29 4.03
N ARG A 30 -9.76 8.03 3.97
CA ARG A 30 -11.06 7.42 4.23
C ARG A 30 -11.38 6.29 3.26
N PRO A 31 -11.35 6.52 1.94
CA PRO A 31 -11.61 5.40 1.02
C PRO A 31 -10.54 4.32 1.11
N PHE A 32 -9.30 4.72 1.40
CA PHE A 32 -8.21 3.76 1.57
C PHE A 32 -8.52 2.81 2.73
N MET A 33 -8.88 3.36 3.89
CA MET A 33 -9.13 2.53 5.06
C MET A 33 -10.34 1.63 4.86
N LYS A 34 -11.33 2.09 4.11
CA LYS A 34 -12.48 1.25 3.83
C LYS A 34 -12.08 0.01 3.05
N LYS A 35 -11.23 0.19 2.04
CA LYS A 35 -10.72 -0.95 1.29
C LYS A 35 -9.84 -1.82 2.16
N PHE A 36 -9.03 -1.19 2.98
CA PHE A 36 -8.12 -1.92 3.85
C PHE A 36 -8.90 -2.82 4.82
N GLU A 37 -9.99 -2.31 5.36
CA GLU A 37 -10.81 -3.10 6.28
C GLU A 37 -11.46 -4.27 5.57
N ASP A 38 -11.81 -4.10 4.31
CA ASP A 38 -12.45 -5.17 3.55
C ASP A 38 -11.51 -6.35 3.33
N ILE A 39 -10.20 -6.12 3.39
CA ILE A 39 -9.24 -7.20 3.24
C ILE A 39 -9.45 -8.26 4.30
N ALA A 40 -9.74 -7.84 5.53
CA ALA A 40 -9.95 -8.79 6.60
C ALA A 40 -11.17 -9.68 6.35
N LYS A 41 -12.14 -9.18 5.60
CA LYS A 41 -13.36 -9.92 5.33
C LYS A 41 -13.15 -11.02 4.30
N VAL A 42 -12.12 -10.90 3.49
CA VAL A 42 -11.81 -11.87 2.45
C VAL A 42 -10.44 -12.46 2.63
N ALA A 43 -9.98 -12.54 3.87
CA ALA A 43 -8.61 -12.97 4.15
C ALA A 43 -8.33 -14.39 3.66
N ASP A 44 -9.36 -15.22 3.53
CA ASP A 44 -9.19 -16.57 3.06
C ASP A 44 -9.24 -16.69 1.53
N ASP A 45 -9.45 -15.57 0.85
CA ASP A 45 -9.48 -15.56 -0.62
C ASP A 45 -8.31 -14.71 -1.09
N ASN A 46 -7.24 -15.38 -1.51
CA ASN A 46 -6.00 -14.68 -1.87
C ASN A 46 -6.21 -13.73 -3.03
N GLU A 47 -7.03 -14.11 -3.99
CA GLU A 47 -7.23 -13.25 -5.14
C GLU A 47 -7.96 -11.98 -4.79
N LYS A 48 -9.01 -12.10 -3.98
CA LYS A 48 -9.76 -10.92 -3.56
C LYS A 48 -8.92 -10.04 -2.64
N SER A 49 -8.13 -10.67 -1.77
CA SER A 49 -7.24 -9.90 -0.90
C SER A 49 -6.26 -9.09 -1.73
N MET A 50 -5.69 -9.72 -2.76
CA MET A 50 -4.74 -9.05 -3.62
C MET A 50 -5.40 -7.88 -4.34
N ASP A 51 -6.61 -8.10 -4.87
CA ASP A 51 -7.32 -7.03 -5.56
C ASP A 51 -7.53 -5.83 -4.64
N LEU A 52 -7.91 -6.09 -3.40
CA LEU A 52 -8.13 -5.00 -2.45
C LEU A 52 -6.83 -4.29 -2.09
N LEU A 53 -5.73 -5.04 -1.97
CA LEU A 53 -4.45 -4.42 -1.71
C LEU A 53 -4.06 -3.49 -2.86
N ILE A 54 -4.27 -3.94 -4.10
CA ILE A 54 -3.97 -3.11 -5.25
C ILE A 54 -4.89 -1.88 -5.29
N ASP A 55 -6.16 -2.07 -4.91
CA ASP A 55 -7.07 -0.92 -4.83
C ASP A 55 -6.56 0.11 -3.82
N CYS A 56 -6.02 -0.36 -2.70
CA CYS A 56 -5.45 0.54 -1.71
C CYS A 56 -4.26 1.31 -2.29
N VAL A 57 -3.39 0.60 -3.01
CA VAL A 57 -2.25 1.25 -3.63
C VAL A 57 -2.71 2.27 -4.66
N GLN A 58 -3.75 1.92 -5.43
CA GLN A 58 -4.26 2.82 -6.43
C GLN A 58 -4.77 4.11 -5.81
N ILE A 59 -5.46 4.00 -4.69
CA ILE A 59 -5.93 5.19 -3.97
C ILE A 59 -4.74 6.02 -3.49
N ALA A 60 -3.71 5.36 -2.95
CA ALA A 60 -2.53 6.06 -2.46
C ALA A 60 -1.82 6.79 -3.59
N MET A 61 -1.80 6.21 -4.78
CA MET A 61 -1.12 6.83 -5.91
C MET A 61 -1.78 8.14 -6.32
N ARG A 62 -3.04 8.34 -5.97
CA ARG A 62 -3.68 9.62 -6.26
C ARG A 62 -2.93 10.77 -5.58
N GLN A 63 -2.28 10.47 -4.46
CA GLN A 63 -1.50 11.49 -3.77
C GLN A 63 -0.04 11.46 -4.23
N TYR A 64 0.52 10.26 -4.44
CA TYR A 64 1.94 10.13 -4.73
C TYR A 64 2.28 10.37 -6.19
N LYS A 65 1.51 9.77 -7.08
CA LYS A 65 1.79 9.87 -8.52
C LYS A 65 0.48 9.58 -9.26
N PRO A 66 -0.35 10.61 -9.44
CA PRO A 66 -1.72 10.41 -9.94
C PRO A 66 -1.82 9.66 -11.27
N GLU A 67 -0.83 9.81 -12.13
CA GLU A 67 -0.91 9.13 -13.42
C GLU A 67 -0.86 7.62 -13.25
N LEU A 68 -0.27 7.11 -12.17
CA LEU A 68 -0.26 5.68 -11.94
C LEU A 68 -1.58 5.19 -11.39
N ALA A 69 -2.38 6.08 -10.84
CA ALA A 69 -3.67 5.69 -10.28
C ALA A 69 -4.71 5.42 -11.36
N GLU A 70 -4.43 5.82 -12.59
CA GLU A 70 -5.41 5.72 -13.65
C GLU A 70 -5.39 4.41 -14.42
N ASP A 71 -4.34 3.62 -14.24
CA ASP A 71 -4.21 2.38 -14.98
C ASP A 71 -3.81 1.26 -14.03
N LYS A 72 -4.81 0.54 -13.55
CA LYS A 72 -4.58 -0.50 -12.57
C LYS A 72 -3.72 -1.62 -13.11
N GLU A 73 -3.90 -1.98 -14.39
CA GLU A 73 -3.12 -3.06 -14.97
C GLU A 73 -1.65 -2.71 -15.04
N ALA A 74 -1.35 -1.50 -15.48
CA ALA A 74 0.03 -1.05 -15.55
C ALA A 74 0.64 -1.01 -14.15
N LEU A 75 -0.16 -0.62 -13.18
CA LEU A 75 0.31 -0.56 -11.81
C LEU A 75 0.67 -1.97 -11.31
N GLU A 76 -0.18 -2.94 -11.60
CA GLU A 76 0.08 -4.31 -11.17
C GLU A 76 1.33 -4.88 -11.81
N GLU A 77 1.63 -4.47 -13.03
CA GLU A 77 2.83 -4.94 -13.72
C GLU A 77 4.11 -4.44 -13.06
N ASN A 78 4.00 -3.35 -12.31
CA ASN A 78 5.17 -2.73 -11.72
C ASN A 78 5.29 -2.91 -10.22
N LEU A 79 4.42 -3.70 -9.61
CA LEU A 79 4.42 -3.88 -8.16
C LEU A 79 4.79 -5.30 -7.79
N ASP A 80 5.55 -5.45 -6.72
CA ASP A 80 5.69 -6.74 -6.09
C ASP A 80 5.11 -6.61 -4.68
N LEU A 81 4.94 -7.73 -4.03
CA LEU A 81 4.23 -7.74 -2.76
C LEU A 81 4.92 -6.94 -1.67
N PRO A 82 6.24 -7.06 -1.48
CA PRO A 82 6.90 -6.23 -0.47
C PRO A 82 6.70 -4.74 -0.70
N THR A 83 6.71 -4.31 -1.95
CA THR A 83 6.50 -2.90 -2.29
C THR A 83 5.06 -2.49 -1.97
N VAL A 84 4.10 -3.37 -2.25
CA VAL A 84 2.71 -3.10 -1.92
C VAL A 84 2.55 -2.90 -0.41
N TYR A 85 3.15 -3.80 0.36
CA TYR A 85 3.06 -3.69 1.82
C TYR A 85 3.69 -2.39 2.31
N LYS A 86 4.84 -2.02 1.74
CA LYS A 86 5.50 -0.79 2.15
C LYS A 86 4.62 0.43 1.86
N ILE A 87 4.00 0.44 0.69
CA ILE A 87 3.12 1.55 0.33
C ILE A 87 1.94 1.62 1.28
N VAL A 88 1.33 0.47 1.57
CA VAL A 88 0.17 0.44 2.46
C VAL A 88 0.54 0.88 3.86
N GLU A 89 1.70 0.45 4.35
CA GLU A 89 2.15 0.87 5.67
C GLU A 89 2.32 2.38 5.75
N GLU A 90 2.99 2.94 4.76
CA GLU A 90 3.27 4.37 4.80
C GLU A 90 1.99 5.17 4.59
N ALA A 91 1.13 4.70 3.72
CA ALA A 91 -0.11 5.43 3.42
C ALA A 91 -1.04 5.46 4.62
N SER A 92 -1.13 4.36 5.35
CA SER A 92 -2.05 4.27 6.49
C SER A 92 -1.41 4.71 7.79
N GLY A 93 -0.10 4.66 7.86
CA GLY A 93 0.59 4.89 9.12
C GLY A 93 0.60 3.67 10.02
N ILE A 94 0.15 2.54 9.50
CA ILE A 94 0.08 1.30 10.27
C ILE A 94 1.20 0.37 9.81
N LYS A 95 1.93 -0.19 10.75
CA LYS A 95 3.03 -1.07 10.41
C LYS A 95 2.54 -2.50 10.28
N LEU A 96 2.47 -2.97 9.05
CA LEU A 96 2.00 -4.32 8.78
C LEU A 96 2.96 -5.38 9.28
N SER A 97 4.23 -5.07 9.28
CA SER A 97 5.22 -6.06 9.69
C SER A 97 5.14 -6.37 11.17
N GLU A 98 4.61 -5.43 11.96
CA GLU A 98 4.53 -5.63 13.39
C GLU A 98 3.16 -6.05 13.85
N ALA A 99 2.15 -5.34 13.41
CA ALA A 99 0.79 -5.61 13.83
C ALA A 99 0.00 -6.22 12.71
N SER A 100 0.68 -6.81 11.78
CA SER A 100 0.05 -7.20 10.55
C SER A 100 -1.05 -8.22 10.76
N LEU A 101 -1.95 -8.21 9.82
CA LEU A 101 -3.00 -9.21 9.81
C LEU A 101 -2.42 -10.59 9.72
N LEU A 102 -1.41 -10.73 8.86
CA LEU A 102 -0.78 -12.02 8.68
C LEU A 102 0.09 -12.40 9.85
N GLY A 103 0.78 -11.43 10.40
CA GLY A 103 1.64 -11.68 11.53
C GLY A 103 0.88 -12.20 12.72
N ASN A 104 -0.27 -11.63 12.96
CA ASN A 104 -1.09 -12.09 14.06
C ASN A 104 -1.53 -13.50 13.86
N LEU A 105 -1.94 -13.82 12.66
CA LEU A 105 -2.37 -15.18 12.37
C LEU A 105 -1.25 -16.16 12.55
N ALA A 106 -0.07 -15.78 12.15
CA ALA A 106 1.07 -16.66 12.25
C ALA A 106 1.46 -16.91 13.71
N ASN A 107 1.29 -15.90 14.53
CA ASN A 107 1.67 -16.04 15.92
C ASN A 107 0.71 -16.88 16.72
N ASN A 108 -0.44 -17.05 16.24
CA ASN A 108 -1.45 -17.80 16.96
C ASN A 108 -1.57 -19.17 16.40
#